data_e5d62e7b5b752ef3a4de5b5277b1cdf1
#
_entry.id   e5d62e7b5b752ef3a4de5b5277b1cdf1
#
_cell.length_a   1.000
_cell.length_b   1.000
_cell.length_c   1.000
_cell.angle_alpha   90.00
_cell.angle_beta   90.00
_cell.angle_gamma   90.00
#
_symmetry.space_group_name_H-M   'P 1'
#
loop_
_entity.id
_entity.type
_entity.pdbx_description
1 polymer ?
#
loop_
_entity_poly.entity_id
_entity_poly.type
_entity_poly.pdbx_seq_one_letter_code
_entity_poly.pdbx_strand_id
1 'polypeptide(L)'
;ERSTLGVVERYLDVQGNYKLFFDKPIDGCTFIDPKTRNTKEPKLITGNYLQRIKDLDEIPSPYLNGTLDKFFDGRLTPFIETNRGCPFTCSFCHTGSAYYHKLNKFSETRVKDEIDYIGKKCNELHITNLHMADVNFGMYPQDKQVCEFLLESKKKYKWPLQIMATTGKNSKKRVMEITSILGNMFSVNMSLQS
;
A
#
# COMPACT_ATOMS: atom_id res chain seq x y z
N GLU A 1 -8.90 4.72 -0.23
CA GLU A 1 -8.76 6.11 0.25
C GLU A 1 -10.03 6.93 0.00
N ARG A 2 -10.62 6.93 -1.21
CA ARG A 2 -11.81 7.75 -1.54
C ARG A 2 -13.02 7.41 -0.66
N SER A 3 -13.26 6.13 -0.39
CA SER A 3 -14.35 5.72 0.51
C SER A 3 -14.13 6.25 1.94
N THR A 4 -12.90 6.14 2.45
CA THR A 4 -12.55 6.64 3.78
C THR A 4 -12.67 8.16 3.84
N LEU A 5 -12.24 8.87 2.80
CA LEU A 5 -12.39 10.31 2.69
C LEU A 5 -13.88 10.70 2.75
N GLY A 6 -14.74 10.04 1.95
CA GLY A 6 -16.19 10.30 1.96
C GLY A 6 -16.84 10.06 3.32
N VAL A 7 -16.36 9.06 4.09
CA VAL A 7 -16.82 8.82 5.48
C VAL A 7 -16.42 10.00 6.38
N VAL A 8 -15.16 10.44 6.30
CA VAL A 8 -14.66 11.56 7.13
C VAL A 8 -15.37 12.87 6.77
N GLU A 9 -15.49 13.19 5.48
CA GLU A 9 -16.20 14.38 4.99
C GLU A 9 -17.65 14.39 5.50
N ARG A 10 -18.36 13.27 5.36
CA ARG A 10 -19.72 13.14 5.88
C ARG A 10 -19.78 13.36 7.40
N TYR A 11 -18.82 12.82 8.15
CA TYR A 11 -18.79 13.00 9.60
C TYR A 11 -18.61 14.47 9.98
N LEU A 12 -17.74 15.18 9.28
CA LEU A 12 -17.50 16.61 9.51
C LEU A 12 -18.70 17.45 9.09
N ASP A 13 -19.30 17.18 7.94
CA ASP A 13 -20.48 17.90 7.43
C ASP A 13 -21.66 17.84 8.40
N VAL A 14 -21.87 16.68 9.01
CA VAL A 14 -22.97 16.51 9.99
C VAL A 14 -22.56 16.80 11.44
N GLN A 15 -21.33 17.31 11.64
CA GLN A 15 -20.77 17.67 12.94
C GLN A 15 -20.89 16.53 13.97
N GLY A 16 -20.65 15.30 13.54
CA GLY A 16 -20.75 14.11 14.36
C GLY A 16 -22.18 13.66 14.71
N ASN A 17 -23.20 14.26 14.12
CA ASN A 17 -24.59 13.85 14.37
C ASN A 17 -24.86 12.47 13.76
N TYR A 18 -24.92 11.44 14.61
CA TYR A 18 -25.08 10.05 14.21
C TYR A 18 -26.34 9.80 13.36
N LYS A 19 -27.46 10.46 13.65
CA LYS A 19 -28.71 10.27 12.88
C LYS A 19 -28.56 10.77 11.45
N LEU A 20 -27.95 11.95 11.26
CA LEU A 20 -27.73 12.55 9.97
C LEU A 20 -26.61 11.84 9.19
N PHE A 21 -25.65 11.23 9.88
CA PHE A 21 -24.54 10.50 9.26
C PHE A 21 -25.05 9.35 8.39
N PHE A 22 -26.04 8.60 8.85
CA PHE A 22 -26.59 7.44 8.13
C PHE A 22 -27.83 7.74 7.29
N ASP A 23 -28.19 9.00 7.09
CA ASP A 23 -29.39 9.42 6.39
C ASP A 23 -29.31 9.21 4.87
N LYS A 24 -28.09 9.17 4.33
CA LYS A 24 -27.80 9.01 2.90
C LYS A 24 -26.70 7.99 2.67
N PRO A 25 -26.70 7.31 1.51
CA PRO A 25 -25.58 6.48 1.09
C PRO A 25 -24.25 7.25 1.06
N ILE A 26 -23.14 6.55 1.33
CA ILE A 26 -21.78 7.06 1.19
C ILE A 26 -21.11 6.22 0.09
N ASP A 27 -20.57 6.87 -0.93
CA ASP A 27 -19.97 6.18 -2.06
C ASP A 27 -18.81 5.28 -1.65
N GLY A 28 -18.77 4.09 -2.22
CA GLY A 28 -17.81 3.05 -1.86
C GLY A 28 -18.02 2.39 -0.52
N CYS A 29 -19.15 2.66 0.16
CA CYS A 29 -19.48 2.09 1.47
C CYS A 29 -20.80 1.32 1.43
N THR A 30 -20.90 0.30 2.28
CA THR A 30 -22.15 -0.40 2.59
C THR A 30 -22.29 -0.49 4.11
N PHE A 31 -23.44 -0.13 4.63
CA PHE A 31 -23.74 -0.18 6.05
C PHE A 31 -25.19 -0.60 6.30
N ILE A 32 -25.46 -1.09 7.52
CA ILE A 32 -26.81 -1.46 7.93
C ILE A 32 -27.61 -0.19 8.23
N ASP A 33 -28.82 -0.08 7.67
CA ASP A 33 -29.78 0.98 8.00
C ASP A 33 -30.07 0.95 9.51
N PRO A 34 -29.72 2.01 10.26
CA PRO A 34 -29.92 2.04 11.71
C PRO A 34 -31.38 1.79 12.13
N LYS A 35 -32.35 2.13 11.28
CA LYS A 35 -33.79 1.95 11.53
C LYS A 35 -34.18 0.47 11.53
N THR A 36 -33.42 -0.38 10.83
CA THR A 36 -33.70 -1.82 10.67
C THR A 36 -32.71 -2.71 11.39
N ARG A 37 -31.68 -2.14 12.05
CA ARG A 37 -30.56 -2.89 12.66
C ARG A 37 -31.02 -4.01 13.60
N ASN A 38 -32.09 -3.79 14.37
CA ASN A 38 -32.61 -4.74 15.35
C ASN A 38 -33.83 -5.53 14.84
N THR A 39 -34.12 -5.50 13.56
CA THR A 39 -35.18 -6.30 12.96
C THR A 39 -34.66 -7.68 12.56
N LYS A 40 -35.57 -8.62 12.26
CA LYS A 40 -35.19 -9.95 11.75
C LYS A 40 -34.48 -9.89 10.41
N GLU A 41 -34.74 -8.85 9.60
CA GLU A 41 -34.18 -8.65 8.27
C GLU A 41 -33.59 -7.23 8.17
N PRO A 42 -32.35 -7.02 8.63
CA PRO A 42 -31.70 -5.72 8.52
C PRO A 42 -31.49 -5.33 7.04
N LYS A 43 -31.84 -4.10 6.70
CA LYS A 43 -31.60 -3.56 5.35
C LYS A 43 -30.21 -2.98 5.24
N LEU A 44 -29.60 -3.17 4.08
CA LEU A 44 -28.32 -2.54 3.72
C LEU A 44 -28.56 -1.26 2.92
N ILE A 45 -27.81 -0.23 3.26
CA ILE A 45 -27.69 1.00 2.47
C ILE A 45 -26.34 0.94 1.77
N THR A 46 -26.33 0.98 0.44
CA THR A 46 -25.12 0.87 -0.38
C THR A 46 -24.96 2.14 -1.22
N GLY A 47 -23.80 2.77 -1.14
CA GLY A 47 -23.42 3.88 -2.01
C GLY A 47 -22.97 3.42 -3.39
N ASN A 48 -22.67 4.38 -4.26
CA ASN A 48 -22.19 4.10 -5.60
C ASN A 48 -20.82 3.42 -5.57
N TYR A 49 -20.57 2.57 -6.58
CA TYR A 49 -19.25 1.96 -6.75
C TYR A 49 -18.20 3.01 -7.12
N LEU A 50 -17.09 3.03 -6.39
CA LEU A 50 -15.96 3.91 -6.69
C LEU A 50 -14.94 3.19 -7.57
N GLN A 51 -14.56 3.84 -8.67
CA GLN A 51 -13.47 3.37 -9.52
C GLN A 51 -12.15 3.42 -8.76
N ARG A 52 -11.27 2.44 -9.03
CA ARG A 52 -9.90 2.46 -8.49
C ARG A 52 -9.15 3.71 -8.98
N ILE A 53 -8.34 4.28 -8.11
CA ILE A 53 -7.39 5.33 -8.45
C ILE A 53 -6.39 4.75 -9.45
N LYS A 54 -6.29 5.37 -10.62
CA LYS A 54 -5.39 4.92 -11.70
C LYS A 54 -4.02 5.54 -11.58
N ASP A 55 -3.99 6.84 -11.35
CA ASP A 55 -2.78 7.60 -11.05
C ASP A 55 -2.60 7.59 -9.52
N LEU A 56 -1.66 6.79 -9.03
CA LEU A 56 -1.45 6.67 -7.59
C LEU A 56 -0.80 7.92 -7.00
N ASP A 57 -0.20 8.79 -7.81
CA ASP A 57 0.40 10.04 -7.35
C ASP A 57 -0.65 11.08 -6.93
N GLU A 58 -1.94 10.89 -7.31
CA GLU A 58 -3.06 11.65 -6.72
C GLU A 58 -3.15 11.49 -5.19
N ILE A 59 -2.59 10.40 -4.65
CA ILE A 59 -2.60 10.11 -3.21
C ILE A 59 -1.40 10.83 -2.57
N PRO A 60 -1.60 11.80 -1.67
CA PRO A 60 -0.49 12.49 -1.01
C PRO A 60 0.44 11.53 -0.27
N SER A 61 1.75 11.75 -0.36
CA SER A 61 2.71 10.96 0.41
C SER A 61 2.64 11.29 1.89
N PRO A 62 2.35 10.33 2.76
CA PRO A 62 2.38 10.58 4.20
C PRO A 62 3.81 10.72 4.73
N TYR A 63 4.81 10.26 3.96
CA TYR A 63 6.22 10.50 4.27
C TYR A 63 6.64 11.92 3.87
N LEU A 64 6.48 12.28 2.58
CA LEU A 64 6.97 13.55 2.05
C LEU A 64 6.25 14.77 2.62
N ASN A 65 5.01 14.62 3.08
CA ASN A 65 4.28 15.69 3.75
C ASN A 65 4.50 15.74 5.28
N GLY A 66 5.34 14.85 5.82
CA GLY A 66 5.70 14.82 7.23
C GLY A 66 4.64 14.21 8.17
N THR A 67 3.51 13.71 7.66
CA THR A 67 2.44 13.13 8.50
C THR A 67 2.94 11.96 9.36
N LEU A 68 3.89 11.17 8.82
CA LEU A 68 4.46 10.02 9.52
C LEU A 68 5.67 10.33 10.38
N ASP A 69 6.15 11.57 10.45
CA ASP A 69 7.35 11.93 11.22
C ASP A 69 7.28 11.50 12.69
N LYS A 70 6.13 11.68 13.32
CA LYS A 70 5.90 11.26 14.71
C LYS A 70 5.99 9.75 14.96
N PHE A 71 5.96 8.94 13.91
CA PHE A 71 6.05 7.48 14.00
C PHE A 71 7.46 6.95 13.74
N PHE A 72 8.41 7.82 13.38
CA PHE A 72 9.82 7.48 13.38
C PHE A 72 10.38 7.55 14.81
N ASP A 73 10.03 6.55 15.62
CA ASP A 73 10.35 6.47 17.06
C ASP A 73 11.40 5.38 17.38
N GLY A 74 12.01 4.78 16.36
CA GLY A 74 12.96 3.68 16.51
C GLY A 74 12.33 2.31 16.74
N ARG A 75 11.00 2.21 16.87
CA ARG A 75 10.28 0.93 17.12
C ARG A 75 9.57 0.40 15.88
N LEU A 76 9.09 1.30 15.04
CA LEU A 76 8.31 0.96 13.86
C LEU A 76 9.23 0.79 12.65
N THR A 77 8.94 -0.23 11.84
CA THR A 77 9.59 -0.45 10.55
C THR A 77 8.84 0.34 9.48
N PRO A 78 9.54 1.14 8.66
CA PRO A 78 8.92 1.81 7.52
C PRO A 78 8.31 0.81 6.54
N PHE A 79 7.22 1.24 5.93
CA PHE A 79 6.43 0.43 5.02
C PHE A 79 6.17 1.24 3.74
N ILE A 80 6.63 0.76 2.58
CA ILE A 80 6.49 1.43 1.30
C ILE A 80 5.71 0.56 0.30
N GLU A 81 4.90 1.20 -0.52
CA GLU A 81 4.19 0.57 -1.62
C GLU A 81 4.59 1.24 -2.94
N THR A 82 5.01 0.48 -3.93
CA THR A 82 5.40 1.03 -5.24
C THR A 82 4.32 0.83 -6.30
N ASN A 83 3.44 -0.15 -6.10
CA ASN A 83 2.36 -0.45 -7.02
C ASN A 83 1.19 -1.16 -6.34
N ARG A 84 0.01 -1.07 -6.93
CA ARG A 84 -1.23 -1.70 -6.48
C ARG A 84 -1.88 -2.54 -7.56
N GLY A 85 -2.11 -3.79 -7.25
CA GLY A 85 -2.80 -4.73 -8.11
C GLY A 85 -2.07 -6.05 -8.24
N CYS A 86 -2.77 -7.03 -8.80
CA CYS A 86 -2.24 -8.35 -9.08
C CYS A 86 -2.93 -8.90 -10.35
N PRO A 87 -2.19 -9.22 -11.41
CA PRO A 87 -2.78 -9.66 -12.66
C PRO A 87 -3.28 -11.12 -12.62
N PHE A 88 -3.09 -11.81 -11.50
CA PHE A 88 -3.46 -13.22 -11.36
C PHE A 88 -4.88 -13.40 -10.82
N THR A 89 -5.51 -14.49 -11.25
CA THR A 89 -6.88 -14.86 -10.91
C THR A 89 -6.93 -16.06 -9.96
N CYS A 90 -6.01 -16.12 -9.00
CA CYS A 90 -5.94 -17.23 -8.05
C CYS A 90 -7.24 -17.36 -7.26
N SER A 91 -7.93 -18.49 -7.38
CA SER A 91 -9.26 -18.72 -6.79
C SER A 91 -9.30 -18.65 -5.26
N PHE A 92 -8.17 -18.92 -4.60
CA PHE A 92 -8.01 -18.90 -3.15
C PHE A 92 -7.55 -17.54 -2.61
N CYS A 93 -7.23 -16.57 -3.49
CA CYS A 93 -6.62 -15.30 -3.09
C CYS A 93 -7.60 -14.14 -3.24
N HIS A 94 -7.72 -13.32 -2.21
CA HIS A 94 -8.56 -12.12 -2.27
C HIS A 94 -8.19 -11.18 -3.43
N THR A 95 -6.90 -10.99 -3.69
CA THR A 95 -6.41 -10.16 -4.80
C THR A 95 -6.61 -10.80 -6.18
N GLY A 96 -7.07 -12.05 -6.24
CA GLY A 96 -7.47 -12.73 -7.47
C GLY A 96 -8.80 -12.25 -8.07
N SER A 97 -9.53 -11.36 -7.39
CA SER A 97 -10.77 -10.78 -7.90
C SER A 97 -10.50 -9.76 -9.02
N ALA A 98 -11.47 -9.62 -9.95
CA ALA A 98 -11.36 -8.70 -11.09
C ALA A 98 -11.05 -7.26 -10.70
N TYR A 99 -11.40 -6.84 -9.49
CA TYR A 99 -11.10 -5.52 -8.95
C TYR A 99 -9.59 -5.21 -8.92
N TYR A 100 -8.75 -6.22 -8.66
CA TYR A 100 -7.30 -6.03 -8.49
C TYR A 100 -6.48 -6.32 -9.74
N HIS A 101 -7.09 -6.79 -10.85
CA HIS A 101 -6.35 -7.26 -12.03
C HIS A 101 -5.47 -6.22 -12.71
N LYS A 102 -5.86 -4.93 -12.66
CA LYS A 102 -5.04 -3.86 -13.23
C LYS A 102 -3.97 -3.43 -12.24
N LEU A 103 -2.73 -3.46 -12.69
CA LEU A 103 -1.61 -2.88 -11.96
C LEU A 103 -1.60 -1.37 -12.17
N ASN A 104 -1.71 -0.62 -11.09
CA ASN A 104 -1.44 0.82 -11.03
C ASN A 104 -0.14 1.02 -10.26
N LYS A 105 0.65 2.02 -10.61
CA LYS A 105 1.95 2.27 -9.99
C LYS A 105 2.12 3.73 -9.61
N PHE A 106 2.92 3.98 -8.60
CA PHE A 106 3.44 5.30 -8.30
C PHE A 106 4.51 5.67 -9.34
N SER A 107 4.75 6.97 -9.55
CA SER A 107 5.85 7.44 -10.40
C SER A 107 7.21 7.06 -9.79
N GLU A 108 8.20 6.91 -10.64
CA GLU A 108 9.58 6.64 -10.21
C GLU A 108 10.12 7.76 -9.31
N THR A 109 9.80 9.01 -9.63
CA THR A 109 10.17 10.17 -8.83
C THR A 109 9.59 10.06 -7.42
N ARG A 110 8.28 9.77 -7.31
CA ARG A 110 7.61 9.61 -6.02
C ARG A 110 8.26 8.51 -5.18
N VAL A 111 8.51 7.34 -5.76
CA VAL A 111 9.12 6.20 -5.06
C VAL A 111 10.55 6.54 -4.63
N LYS A 112 11.33 7.18 -5.50
CA LYS A 112 12.70 7.61 -5.19
C LYS A 112 12.73 8.59 -4.02
N ASP A 113 11.89 9.61 -4.06
CA ASP A 113 11.83 10.65 -3.03
C ASP A 113 11.40 10.07 -1.67
N GLU A 114 10.43 9.14 -1.65
CA GLU A 114 10.05 8.45 -0.43
C GLU A 114 11.19 7.59 0.14
N ILE A 115 11.91 6.84 -0.70
CA ILE A 115 13.05 6.02 -0.28
C ILE A 115 14.17 6.92 0.30
N ASP A 116 14.47 8.04 -0.36
CA ASP A 116 15.48 8.99 0.13
C ASP A 116 15.10 9.61 1.47
N TYR A 117 13.84 10.05 1.60
CA TYR A 117 13.30 10.61 2.83
C TYR A 117 13.35 9.60 3.98
N ILE A 118 12.84 8.39 3.76
CA ILE A 118 12.82 7.32 4.76
C ILE A 118 14.26 6.95 5.15
N GLY A 119 15.16 6.79 4.16
CA GLY A 119 16.55 6.44 4.40
C GLY A 119 17.27 7.42 5.30
N LYS A 120 17.03 8.73 5.08
CA LYS A 120 17.57 9.79 5.95
C LYS A 120 17.06 9.64 7.39
N LYS A 121 15.74 9.53 7.58
CA LYS A 121 15.13 9.39 8.93
C LYS A 121 15.59 8.11 9.63
N CYS A 122 15.65 7.00 8.92
CA CYS A 122 16.07 5.71 9.49
C CYS A 122 17.53 5.70 9.91
N ASN A 123 18.42 6.37 9.17
CA ASN A 123 19.81 6.51 9.55
C ASN A 123 19.96 7.28 10.87
N GLU A 124 19.22 8.38 11.04
CA GLU A 124 19.23 9.20 12.27
C GLU A 124 18.73 8.42 13.50
N LEU A 125 17.81 7.47 13.31
CA LEU A 125 17.13 6.74 14.39
C LEU A 125 17.57 5.26 14.51
N HIS A 126 18.59 4.86 13.75
CA HIS A 126 19.10 3.49 13.71
C HIS A 126 18.08 2.41 13.38
N ILE A 127 17.05 2.76 12.57
CA ILE A 127 16.07 1.80 12.04
C ILE A 127 16.71 1.09 10.86
N THR A 128 16.73 -0.24 10.86
CA THR A 128 17.52 -1.03 9.91
C THR A 128 16.70 -1.66 8.78
N ASN A 129 15.42 -1.89 9.02
CA ASN A 129 14.56 -2.69 8.14
C ASN A 129 13.66 -1.82 7.27
N LEU A 130 13.25 -2.38 6.12
CA LEU A 130 12.22 -1.85 5.25
C LEU A 130 11.22 -2.97 4.92
N HIS A 131 9.93 -2.67 4.94
CA HIS A 131 8.91 -3.56 4.44
C HIS A 131 8.31 -3.01 3.13
N MET A 132 8.38 -3.81 2.05
CA MET A 132 7.71 -3.53 0.78
C MET A 132 6.32 -4.17 0.80
N ALA A 133 5.29 -3.35 0.56
CA ALA A 133 3.90 -3.79 0.57
C ALA A 133 3.43 -4.41 -0.74
N ASP A 134 4.25 -4.33 -1.77
CA ASP A 134 3.93 -4.83 -3.08
C ASP A 134 3.61 -6.33 -3.05
N VAL A 135 2.51 -6.72 -3.69
CA VAL A 135 2.01 -8.11 -3.65
C VAL A 135 2.96 -9.08 -4.36
N ASN A 136 3.72 -8.61 -5.36
CA ASN A 136 4.57 -9.43 -6.22
C ASN A 136 5.89 -8.71 -6.55
N PHE A 137 6.60 -8.20 -5.54
CA PHE A 137 7.87 -7.51 -5.75
C PHE A 137 8.88 -8.38 -6.53
N GLY A 138 9.57 -7.78 -7.48
CA GLY A 138 10.51 -8.45 -8.37
C GLY A 138 9.87 -9.08 -9.60
N MET A 139 8.55 -8.96 -9.79
CA MET A 139 7.88 -9.49 -10.97
C MET A 139 7.83 -8.49 -12.12
N TYR A 140 7.81 -7.21 -11.83
CA TYR A 140 7.60 -6.16 -12.83
C TYR A 140 8.91 -5.50 -13.28
N PRO A 141 8.98 -4.98 -14.53
CA PRO A 141 10.21 -4.34 -15.05
C PRO A 141 10.70 -3.18 -14.18
N GLN A 142 9.78 -2.37 -13.63
CA GLN A 142 10.09 -1.22 -12.78
C GLN A 142 10.74 -1.60 -11.44
N ASP A 143 10.57 -2.84 -10.98
CA ASP A 143 11.12 -3.27 -9.69
C ASP A 143 12.66 -3.20 -9.69
N LYS A 144 13.27 -3.30 -10.87
CA LYS A 144 14.71 -3.11 -11.02
C LYS A 144 15.13 -1.68 -10.66
N GLN A 145 14.39 -0.68 -11.13
CA GLN A 145 14.65 0.72 -10.82
C GLN A 145 14.48 1.00 -9.32
N VAL A 146 13.47 0.38 -8.69
CA VAL A 146 13.28 0.47 -7.23
C VAL A 146 14.48 -0.12 -6.49
N CYS A 147 15.04 -1.25 -6.96
CA CYS A 147 16.27 -1.82 -6.38
C CYS A 147 17.45 -0.86 -6.49
N GLU A 148 17.60 -0.13 -7.61
CA GLU A 148 18.63 0.88 -7.77
C GLU A 148 18.49 2.03 -6.77
N PHE A 149 17.27 2.53 -6.55
CA PHE A 149 17.00 3.55 -5.51
C PHE A 149 17.34 3.05 -4.10
N LEU A 150 17.03 1.79 -3.79
CA LEU A 150 17.37 1.17 -2.51
C LEU A 150 18.89 1.04 -2.32
N LEU A 151 19.63 0.72 -3.38
CA LEU A 151 21.10 0.69 -3.35
C LEU A 151 21.71 2.08 -3.20
N GLU A 152 21.15 3.10 -3.86
CA GLU A 152 21.55 4.50 -3.67
C GLU A 152 21.36 4.92 -2.22
N SER A 153 20.19 4.63 -1.65
CA SER A 153 19.89 4.90 -0.23
C SER A 153 20.84 4.15 0.70
N LYS A 154 21.17 2.90 0.38
CA LYS A 154 22.16 2.11 1.14
C LYS A 154 23.53 2.73 1.13
N LYS A 155 23.99 3.24 -0.02
CA LYS A 155 25.28 3.94 -0.12
C LYS A 155 25.28 5.25 0.69
N LYS A 156 24.21 6.02 0.57
CA LYS A 156 24.10 7.38 1.15
C LYS A 156 23.82 7.35 2.65
N TYR A 157 22.88 6.51 3.10
CA TYR A 157 22.36 6.51 4.47
C TYR A 157 22.68 5.24 5.26
N LYS A 158 23.38 4.26 4.65
CA LYS A 158 23.60 2.94 5.24
C LYS A 158 22.30 2.17 5.54
N TRP A 159 21.23 2.53 4.85
CA TRP A 159 19.89 1.96 4.98
C TRP A 159 19.28 1.65 3.61
N PRO A 160 18.46 0.57 3.48
CA PRO A 160 18.12 -0.44 4.48
C PRO A 160 19.23 -1.48 4.67
N LEU A 161 19.25 -2.15 5.84
CA LEU A 161 20.07 -3.33 6.06
C LEU A 161 19.34 -4.59 5.63
N GLN A 162 18.01 -4.63 5.84
CA GLN A 162 17.16 -5.75 5.45
C GLN A 162 15.86 -5.27 4.84
N ILE A 163 15.46 -5.92 3.74
CA ILE A 163 14.23 -5.68 3.02
C ILE A 163 13.35 -6.92 3.12
N MET A 164 12.11 -6.72 3.57
CA MET A 164 11.07 -7.74 3.59
C MET A 164 10.06 -7.45 2.49
N ALA A 165 9.77 -8.42 1.64
CA ALA A 165 8.77 -8.31 0.58
C ALA A 165 8.16 -9.67 0.23
N THR A 166 6.93 -9.64 -0.29
CA THR A 166 6.34 -10.80 -0.95
C THR A 166 6.80 -10.82 -2.41
N THR A 167 7.51 -11.87 -2.80
CA THR A 167 8.06 -11.96 -4.16
C THR A 167 7.05 -12.47 -5.18
N GLY A 168 7.24 -12.02 -6.42
CA GLY A 168 6.45 -12.49 -7.55
C GLY A 168 6.68 -13.97 -7.85
N LYS A 169 5.58 -14.69 -8.16
CA LYS A 169 5.59 -16.16 -8.31
C LYS A 169 5.95 -16.64 -9.71
N ASN A 170 5.73 -15.81 -10.74
CA ASN A 170 5.78 -16.24 -12.15
C ASN A 170 6.96 -15.69 -12.97
N SER A 171 7.72 -14.76 -12.47
CA SER A 171 8.87 -14.18 -13.18
C SER A 171 10.18 -14.59 -12.53
N LYS A 172 10.44 -15.87 -12.41
CA LYS A 172 11.61 -16.43 -11.71
C LYS A 172 12.91 -15.73 -12.09
N LYS A 173 13.16 -15.53 -13.42
CA LYS A 173 14.36 -14.87 -13.90
C LYS A 173 14.52 -13.46 -13.33
N ARG A 174 13.44 -12.68 -13.31
CA ARG A 174 13.47 -11.30 -12.79
C ARG A 174 13.60 -11.28 -11.26
N VAL A 175 12.90 -12.17 -10.56
CA VAL A 175 13.07 -12.32 -9.11
C VAL A 175 14.50 -12.66 -8.76
N MET A 176 15.15 -13.55 -9.50
CA MET A 176 16.57 -13.86 -9.31
C MET A 176 17.48 -12.67 -9.62
N GLU A 177 17.17 -11.90 -10.66
CA GLU A 177 17.91 -10.68 -11.00
C GLU A 177 17.87 -9.66 -9.86
N ILE A 178 16.68 -9.31 -9.35
CA ILE A 178 16.56 -8.37 -8.23
C ILE A 178 17.19 -8.89 -6.95
N THR A 179 17.10 -10.19 -6.69
CA THR A 179 17.76 -10.83 -5.54
C THR A 179 19.27 -10.69 -5.66
N SER A 180 19.83 -10.88 -6.86
CA SER A 180 21.25 -10.68 -7.11
C SER A 180 21.67 -9.21 -6.94
N ILE A 181 20.84 -8.26 -7.38
CA ILE A 181 21.09 -6.81 -7.25
C ILE A 181 21.11 -6.41 -5.75
N LEU A 182 20.11 -6.84 -4.99
CA LEU A 182 19.96 -6.47 -3.58
C LEU A 182 20.88 -7.29 -2.64
N GLY A 183 21.34 -8.46 -3.08
CA GLY A 183 22.25 -9.31 -2.32
C GLY A 183 21.74 -9.65 -0.92
N ASN A 184 22.59 -9.53 0.07
CA ASN A 184 22.28 -9.88 1.47
C ASN A 184 21.23 -8.99 2.14
N MET A 185 20.82 -7.87 1.49
CA MET A 185 19.74 -7.03 2.02
C MET A 185 18.36 -7.64 1.84
N PHE A 186 18.20 -8.61 0.93
CA PHE A 186 16.90 -9.11 0.54
C PHE A 186 16.75 -10.60 0.81
N SER A 187 15.79 -10.93 1.64
CA SER A 187 15.41 -12.34 1.87
C SER A 187 14.22 -12.68 0.97
N VAL A 188 14.43 -13.63 0.05
CA VAL A 188 13.37 -14.10 -0.85
C VAL A 188 12.35 -14.92 -0.07
N ASN A 189 11.12 -14.43 -0.03
CA ASN A 189 10.01 -15.17 0.55
C ASN A 189 9.18 -15.78 -0.59
N MET A 190 9.35 -17.06 -0.83
CA MET A 190 8.65 -17.80 -1.89
C MET A 190 7.55 -18.66 -1.29
N SER A 191 6.31 -18.39 -1.68
CA SER A 191 5.18 -19.25 -1.33
C SER A 191 5.09 -20.43 -2.31
N LEU A 192 5.06 -21.65 -1.80
CA LEU A 192 4.68 -22.81 -2.58
C LEU A 192 3.17 -22.74 -2.84
N GLN A 193 2.81 -22.77 -4.11
CA GLN A 193 1.41 -22.78 -4.53
C GLN A 193 1.14 -24.07 -5.29
N SER A 194 0.27 -24.87 -4.74
CA SER A 194 -0.25 -26.08 -5.37
C SER A 194 -1.33 -25.75 -6.38
#